data_34424092ee848d83993efee38463afa0
#
_entry.id   34424092ee848d83993efee38463afa0
#
_cell.length_a   1.000
_cell.length_b   1.000
_cell.length_c   1.000
_cell.angle_alpha   90.00
_cell.angle_beta   90.00
_cell.angle_gamma   90.00
#
_symmetry.space_group_name_H-M   'P 1'
#
loop_
_entity.id
_entity.type
_entity.pdbx_description
1 polymer ?
#
loop_
_entity_poly.entity_id
_entity_poly.type
_entity_poly.pdbx_seq_one_letter_code
_entity_poly.pdbx_strand_id
1 'polypeptide(L)'
;MSDRTVAVVVAYGTSQRTDQLHSGEFLISPGDGVAYQAAGLSYPTKFNLRLRATVPYTDEWFRVPPVPAFGQTPKMGFLHPRLMRRAQAAAAAANAPESI
;
A
#
# COMPACT_ATOMS: atom_id res chain seq x y z
N MET A 1 -3.38 -16.15 -29.28
CA MET A 1 -4.10 -15.66 -28.13
C MET A 1 -3.14 -14.97 -27.17
N SER A 2 -3.43 -13.76 -26.85
CA SER A 2 -2.53 -13.04 -25.97
C SER A 2 -2.79 -13.45 -24.52
N ASP A 3 -1.71 -13.68 -23.81
CA ASP A 3 -1.76 -13.81 -22.38
C ASP A 3 -2.19 -12.49 -21.76
N ARG A 4 -3.31 -12.55 -21.07
CA ARG A 4 -3.80 -11.38 -20.35
C ARG A 4 -3.32 -11.44 -18.91
N THR A 5 -2.03 -11.39 -18.74
CA THR A 5 -1.48 -11.31 -17.39
C THR A 5 -1.87 -9.97 -16.79
N VAL A 6 -2.64 -10.00 -15.72
CA VAL A 6 -2.97 -8.80 -14.98
C VAL A 6 -1.72 -8.36 -14.23
N ALA A 7 -1.38 -7.11 -14.38
CA ALA A 7 -0.29 -6.51 -13.64
C ALA A 7 -0.84 -5.47 -12.66
N VAL A 8 -0.18 -5.33 -11.52
CA VAL A 8 -0.54 -4.34 -10.52
C VAL A 8 0.66 -3.46 -10.22
N VAL A 9 0.37 -2.21 -9.89
CA VAL A 9 1.39 -1.29 -9.40
C VAL A 9 1.38 -1.36 -7.88
N VAL A 10 2.54 -1.64 -7.30
CA VAL A 10 2.69 -1.74 -5.86
C VAL A 10 3.60 -0.63 -5.35
N ALA A 11 3.30 -0.14 -4.16
CA ALA A 11 4.13 0.81 -3.46
C ALA A 11 4.90 0.08 -2.36
N TYR A 12 6.11 0.52 -2.12
CA TYR A 12 6.94 -0.03 -1.06
C TYR A 12 6.43 0.43 0.31
N GLY A 13 6.27 -0.52 1.23
CA GLY A 13 5.86 -0.24 2.60
C GLY A 13 6.85 -0.81 3.60
N THR A 14 7.02 -0.12 4.73
CA THR A 14 7.89 -0.55 5.82
C THR A 14 7.30 -0.18 7.16
N SER A 15 7.54 -1.02 8.16
CA SER A 15 7.20 -0.72 9.55
C SER A 15 8.33 -0.08 10.32
N GLN A 16 9.45 0.22 9.65
CA GLN A 16 10.61 0.85 10.28
C GLN A 16 10.55 2.35 10.08
N ARG A 17 11.03 3.10 11.08
CA ARG A 17 11.14 4.56 11.04
C ARG A 17 9.82 5.23 10.66
N THR A 18 8.73 4.75 11.23
CA THR A 18 7.40 5.29 10.93
C THR A 18 7.17 6.66 11.54
N ASP A 19 8.06 7.12 12.41
CA ASP A 19 8.07 8.47 12.98
C ASP A 19 8.69 9.50 12.04
N GLN A 20 9.28 9.07 10.92
CA GLN A 20 9.92 9.95 9.94
C GLN A 20 9.24 9.77 8.59
N LEU A 21 8.57 10.81 8.11
CA LEU A 21 7.91 10.79 6.81
C LEU A 21 8.58 11.78 5.87
N HIS A 22 8.96 11.29 4.71
CA HIS A 22 9.48 12.11 3.62
C HIS A 22 8.38 12.40 2.60
N SER A 23 8.64 13.34 1.70
CA SER A 23 7.70 13.65 0.63
C SER A 23 7.36 12.39 -0.19
N GLY A 24 6.08 12.13 -0.38
CA GLY A 24 5.60 10.94 -1.07
C GLY A 24 5.34 9.77 -0.16
N GLU A 25 5.61 9.90 1.13
CA GLU A 25 5.31 8.87 2.13
C GLU A 25 4.04 9.19 2.89
N PHE A 26 3.31 8.15 3.29
CA PHE A 26 2.19 8.31 4.22
C PHE A 26 2.16 7.13 5.19
N LEU A 27 1.63 7.40 6.39
CA LEU A 27 1.61 6.43 7.49
C LEU A 27 0.19 5.93 7.72
N ILE A 28 0.07 4.64 7.97
CA ILE A 28 -1.12 4.01 8.53
C ILE A 28 -0.73 3.40 9.87
N SER A 29 -1.41 3.78 10.94
CA SER A 29 -1.04 3.36 12.29
C SER A 29 -2.27 3.06 13.14
N PRO A 30 -2.11 2.41 14.29
CA PRO A 30 -3.22 2.14 15.20
C PRO A 30 -4.03 3.38 15.59
N GLY A 31 -3.42 4.56 15.57
CA GLY A 31 -4.14 5.81 15.80
C GLY A 31 -5.22 6.09 14.77
N ASP A 32 -5.21 5.44 13.63
CA ASP A 32 -6.24 5.56 12.60
C ASP A 32 -7.48 4.71 12.90
N GLY A 33 -7.47 3.92 13.98
CA GLY A 33 -8.65 3.19 14.47
C GLY A 33 -9.18 2.18 13.47
N VAL A 34 -10.47 2.26 13.14
CA VAL A 34 -11.09 1.30 12.22
C VAL A 34 -10.44 1.32 10.84
N ALA A 35 -9.90 2.44 10.41
CA ALA A 35 -9.21 2.52 9.13
C ALA A 35 -7.93 1.68 9.13
N TYR A 36 -7.21 1.65 10.25
CA TYR A 36 -6.05 0.80 10.42
C TYR A 36 -6.45 -0.68 10.37
N GLN A 37 -7.52 -1.04 11.08
CA GLN A 37 -8.01 -2.41 11.09
C GLN A 37 -8.47 -2.85 9.70
N ALA A 38 -9.18 -1.99 8.99
CA ALA A 38 -9.65 -2.28 7.64
C ALA A 38 -8.52 -2.52 6.67
N ALA A 39 -7.38 -1.87 6.86
CA ALA A 39 -6.21 -2.06 6.01
C ALA A 39 -5.54 -3.42 6.21
N GLY A 40 -5.85 -4.13 7.30
CA GLY A 40 -5.31 -5.47 7.56
C GLY A 40 -3.86 -5.48 7.98
N LEU A 41 -3.35 -4.39 8.51
CA LEU A 41 -1.95 -4.28 8.92
C LEU A 41 -1.78 -4.75 10.35
N SER A 42 -0.66 -5.42 10.62
CA SER A 42 -0.30 -5.87 11.96
C SER A 42 0.57 -4.88 12.72
N TYR A 43 1.19 -3.95 12.00
CA TYR A 43 2.12 -2.95 12.56
C TYR A 43 1.89 -1.61 11.89
N PRO A 44 2.24 -0.50 12.58
CA PRO A 44 2.30 0.79 11.89
C PRO A 44 3.17 0.65 10.63
N THR A 45 2.70 1.15 9.52
CA THR A 45 3.38 0.98 8.24
C THR A 45 3.33 2.28 7.48
N LYS A 46 4.49 2.71 6.96
CA LYS A 46 4.53 3.84 6.03
C LYS A 46 4.77 3.31 4.62
N PHE A 47 4.12 3.95 3.66
CA PHE A 47 4.23 3.60 2.26
C PHE A 47 4.89 4.74 1.51
N ASN A 48 5.80 4.40 0.62
CA ASN A 48 6.55 5.39 -0.17
C ASN A 48 6.08 5.31 -1.62
N LEU A 49 5.30 6.31 -2.05
CA LEU A 49 4.74 6.32 -3.40
C LEU A 49 5.76 6.78 -4.46
N ARG A 50 6.97 7.16 -4.04
CA ARG A 50 8.08 7.36 -4.96
C ARG A 50 8.73 6.03 -5.36
N LEU A 51 8.52 4.98 -4.56
CA LEU A 51 9.06 3.63 -4.81
C LEU A 51 7.91 2.72 -5.21
N ARG A 52 7.66 2.66 -6.51
CA ARG A 52 6.58 1.84 -7.08
C ARG A 52 7.15 0.89 -8.09
N ALA A 53 6.56 -0.29 -8.18
CA ALA A 53 6.92 -1.27 -9.17
C ALA A 53 5.65 -1.88 -9.77
N THR A 54 5.69 -2.21 -11.05
CA THR A 54 4.62 -2.96 -11.69
C THR A 54 5.02 -4.43 -11.70
N VAL A 55 4.21 -5.26 -11.08
CA VAL A 55 4.50 -6.69 -10.96
C VAL A 55 3.30 -7.51 -11.44
N PRO A 56 3.52 -8.70 -11.99
CA PRO A 56 2.41 -9.58 -12.38
C PRO A 56 1.60 -10.00 -11.15
N TYR A 57 0.29 -10.03 -11.30
CA TYR A 57 -0.59 -10.50 -10.23
C TYR A 57 -0.69 -12.02 -10.32
N THR A 58 0.32 -12.71 -9.80
CA THR A 58 0.43 -14.16 -9.81
C THR A 58 0.84 -14.66 -8.43
N ASP A 59 0.69 -15.95 -8.19
CA ASP A 59 1.09 -16.56 -6.92
C ASP A 59 2.60 -16.56 -6.69
N GLU A 60 3.39 -16.29 -7.73
CA GLU A 60 4.83 -16.07 -7.59
C GLU A 60 5.13 -14.82 -6.78
N TRP A 61 4.33 -13.76 -6.94
CA TRP A 61 4.50 -12.47 -6.25
C TRP A 61 3.55 -12.28 -5.09
N PHE A 62 2.39 -12.93 -5.14
CA PHE A 62 1.34 -12.77 -4.14
C PHE A 62 0.88 -14.13 -3.66
N ARG A 63 0.82 -14.30 -2.34
CA ARG A 63 0.37 -15.54 -1.72
C ARG A 63 -0.90 -15.30 -0.93
N VAL A 64 -1.79 -16.29 -0.98
CA VAL A 64 -2.95 -16.30 -0.11
C VAL A 64 -2.46 -16.52 1.32
N PRO A 65 -2.85 -15.66 2.30
CA PRO A 65 -2.42 -15.86 3.67
C PRO A 65 -2.98 -17.16 4.27
N PRO A 66 -2.34 -17.71 5.30
CA PRO A 66 -2.82 -18.96 5.93
C PRO A 66 -4.27 -18.90 6.41
N VAL A 67 -4.70 -17.71 6.88
CA VAL A 67 -6.10 -17.47 7.24
C VAL A 67 -6.59 -16.33 6.35
N PRO A 68 -7.14 -16.64 5.17
CA PRO A 68 -7.53 -15.61 4.24
C PRO A 68 -8.76 -14.85 4.73
N ALA A 69 -8.70 -13.53 4.69
CA ALA A 69 -9.79 -12.66 5.11
C ALA A 69 -10.80 -12.39 3.98
N PHE A 70 -10.38 -12.55 2.72
CA PHE A 70 -11.19 -12.19 1.56
C PHE A 70 -11.16 -13.32 0.53
N GLY A 71 -11.71 -14.50 0.91
CA GLY A 71 -11.68 -15.68 0.06
C GLY A 71 -10.26 -16.14 -0.20
N GLN A 72 -10.04 -16.88 -1.27
CA GLN A 72 -8.73 -17.41 -1.63
C GLN A 72 -7.93 -16.38 -2.43
N THR A 73 -7.72 -15.19 -1.84
CA THR A 73 -6.98 -14.11 -2.48
C THR A 73 -5.89 -13.60 -1.55
N PRO A 74 -4.83 -12.98 -2.08
CA PRO A 74 -3.79 -12.38 -1.26
C PRO A 74 -4.22 -11.08 -0.57
N LYS A 75 -5.44 -10.64 -0.78
CA LYS A 75 -5.95 -9.41 -0.19
C LYS A 75 -6.06 -9.55 1.32
N MET A 76 -5.46 -8.64 2.07
CA MET A 76 -5.48 -8.63 3.53
C MET A 76 -6.40 -7.56 4.10
N GLY A 77 -6.79 -6.58 3.30
CA GLY A 77 -7.63 -5.49 3.75
C GLY A 77 -7.92 -4.53 2.62
N PHE A 78 -8.47 -3.38 2.97
CA PHE A 78 -8.75 -2.32 2.01
C PHE A 78 -8.43 -0.96 2.62
N LEU A 79 -8.28 0.02 1.76
CA LEU A 79 -7.91 1.37 2.15
C LEU A 79 -9.19 2.18 2.41
N HIS A 80 -9.41 2.54 3.67
CA HIS A 80 -10.53 3.37 4.07
C HIS A 80 -10.49 4.72 3.32
N PRO A 81 -11.66 5.32 2.96
CA PRO A 81 -11.66 6.59 2.21
C PRO A 81 -10.81 7.70 2.84
N ARG A 82 -10.76 7.76 4.16
CA ARG A 82 -9.92 8.73 4.86
C ARG A 82 -8.44 8.51 4.58
N LEU A 83 -8.01 7.25 4.53
CA LEU A 83 -6.63 6.91 4.20
C LEU A 83 -6.36 7.06 2.70
N MET A 84 -7.38 6.84 1.87
CA MET A 84 -7.26 7.05 0.43
C MET A 84 -6.92 8.51 0.14
N ARG A 85 -7.54 9.46 0.84
CA ARG A 85 -7.21 10.88 0.68
C ARG A 85 -5.76 11.15 1.08
N ARG A 86 -5.29 10.51 2.15
CA ARG A 86 -3.89 10.62 2.58
C ARG A 86 -2.94 10.07 1.52
N ALA A 87 -3.28 8.92 0.95
CA ALA A 87 -2.50 8.32 -0.13
C ALA A 87 -2.49 9.21 -1.37
N GLN A 88 -3.62 9.81 -1.73
CA GLN A 88 -3.71 10.72 -2.87
C GLN A 88 -2.84 11.95 -2.67
N ALA A 89 -2.80 12.50 -1.47
CA ALA A 89 -1.92 13.63 -1.16
C ALA A 89 -0.45 13.23 -1.27
N ALA A 90 -0.10 12.06 -0.79
CA ALA A 90 1.27 11.54 -0.91
C ALA A 90 1.64 11.27 -2.36
N ALA A 91 0.70 10.75 -3.16
CA ALA A 91 0.92 10.52 -4.58
C ALA A 91 1.16 11.84 -5.33
N ALA A 92 0.40 12.87 -5.02
CA ALA A 92 0.60 14.19 -5.61
C ALA A 92 1.99 14.73 -5.27
N ALA A 93 2.43 14.58 -4.02
CA ALA A 93 3.77 14.99 -3.60
C ALA A 93 4.86 14.17 -4.30
N ALA A 94 4.64 12.86 -4.48
CA ALA A 94 5.59 11.98 -5.15
C ALA A 94 5.76 12.33 -6.62
N ASN A 95 4.69 12.79 -7.27
CA ASN A 95 4.70 13.14 -8.68
C ASN A 95 5.05 14.62 -8.94
N ALA A 96 5.16 15.42 -7.88
CA ALA A 96 5.52 16.82 -8.03
C ALA A 96 6.99 16.95 -8.43
N PRO A 97 7.33 17.90 -9.32
CA PRO A 97 8.73 18.17 -9.62
C PRO A 97 9.43 18.69 -8.38
N GLU A 98 10.68 18.27 -8.21
CA GLU A 98 11.46 18.77 -7.09
C GLU A 98 11.71 20.27 -7.25
N SER A 99 11.37 21.01 -6.20
CA SER A 99 11.73 22.41 -6.13
C SER A 99 13.21 22.54 -5.85
N ILE A 100 13.84 23.31 -6.64
CA ILE A 100 15.25 23.62 -6.42
C ILE A 100 15.38 24.91 -5.63
#